data_891de24fc6d70dc139910ca20d485c64
#
_entry.id   891de24fc6d70dc139910ca20d485c64
#
_cell.length_a   1.000
_cell.length_b   1.000
_cell.length_c   1.000
_cell.angle_alpha   90.00
_cell.angle_beta   90.00
_cell.angle_gamma   90.00
#
_symmetry.space_group_name_H-M   'P 1'
#
loop_
_entity.id
_entity.type
_entity.pdbx_description
1 polymer ?
#
loop_
_entity_poly.entity_id
_entity_poly.type
_entity_poly.pdbx_seq_one_letter_code
_entity_poly.pdbx_strand_id
1 'polypeptide(L)'
;MFVSAINTLITENYLQTKKENQYFERKGLGEKDIKPSKLAEELIGMLNADGGMLAFGVSDDGEVQDLKTLSNIDPYRRLIFDFIHPSCKIELEEAEINGMLVFLYHVEQDHERLFCRKDNEQVYL
;
A
#
# COMPACT_ATOMS: atom_id res chain seq x y z
N MET A 1 -1.34 6.86 -11.26
CA MET A 1 -2.04 5.60 -10.98
C MET A 1 -2.29 4.84 -12.27
N PHE A 2 -2.03 3.57 -12.28
CA PHE A 2 -2.26 2.74 -13.45
C PHE A 2 -2.65 1.33 -13.02
N VAL A 3 -3.22 0.57 -13.95
CA VAL A 3 -3.60 -0.82 -13.73
C VAL A 3 -2.61 -1.72 -14.44
N SER A 4 -2.00 -2.65 -13.71
CA SER A 4 -1.04 -3.60 -14.27
C SER A 4 -1.65 -5.00 -14.27
N ALA A 5 -1.63 -5.62 -15.44
CA ALA A 5 -2.03 -7.02 -15.58
C ALA A 5 -0.89 -7.87 -16.14
N ILE A 6 0.29 -7.28 -16.28
CA ILE A 6 1.45 -7.96 -16.88
C ILE A 6 2.01 -8.97 -15.89
N ASN A 7 2.27 -10.17 -16.36
CA ASN A 7 2.88 -11.23 -15.55
C ASN A 7 2.12 -11.51 -14.25
N THR A 8 0.81 -11.64 -14.35
CA THR A 8 -0.05 -11.94 -13.22
C THR A 8 0.48 -13.11 -12.37
N LEU A 9 0.96 -14.16 -13.03
CA LEU A 9 1.49 -15.34 -12.33
C LEU A 9 2.72 -14.99 -11.49
N ILE A 10 3.64 -14.20 -12.02
CA ILE A 10 4.85 -13.80 -11.29
C ILE A 10 4.48 -12.90 -10.13
N THR A 11 3.58 -11.95 -10.36
CA THR A 11 3.10 -11.05 -9.31
C THR A 11 2.42 -11.81 -8.18
N GLU A 12 1.53 -12.73 -8.51
CA GLU A 12 0.84 -13.54 -7.52
C GLU A 12 1.84 -14.35 -6.69
N ASN A 13 2.79 -15.01 -7.35
CA ASN A 13 3.79 -15.80 -6.66
C ASN A 13 4.62 -14.91 -5.72
N TYR A 14 5.03 -13.74 -6.17
CA TYR A 14 5.77 -12.78 -5.34
C TYR A 14 4.97 -12.38 -4.11
N LEU A 15 3.71 -12.00 -4.31
CA LEU A 15 2.85 -11.54 -3.21
C LEU A 15 2.56 -12.64 -2.20
N GLN A 16 2.54 -13.91 -2.64
CA GLN A 16 2.25 -15.04 -1.77
C GLN A 16 3.47 -15.55 -1.03
N THR A 17 4.64 -15.52 -1.65
CA THR A 17 5.83 -16.17 -1.12
C THR A 17 6.85 -15.23 -0.50
N LYS A 18 6.86 -13.96 -0.89
CA LYS A 18 7.81 -13.00 -0.38
C LYS A 18 7.58 -12.78 1.12
N LYS A 19 8.63 -12.93 1.91
CA LYS A 19 8.56 -12.67 3.34
C LYS A 19 8.46 -11.17 3.61
N GLU A 20 7.64 -10.81 4.59
CA GLU A 20 7.54 -9.42 4.99
C GLU A 20 8.84 -8.93 5.63
N ASN A 21 9.18 -7.68 5.33
CA ASN A 21 10.31 -6.98 5.93
C ASN A 21 10.09 -5.48 5.69
N GLN A 22 11.10 -4.65 5.97
CA GLN A 22 10.98 -3.20 5.80
C GLN A 22 10.78 -2.76 4.33
N TYR A 23 10.98 -3.67 3.38
CA TYR A 23 10.81 -3.39 1.95
C TYR A 23 9.51 -3.91 1.39
N PHE A 24 8.83 -4.77 2.11
CA PHE A 24 7.59 -5.36 1.64
C PHE A 24 6.67 -5.70 2.79
N GLU A 25 5.43 -5.20 2.72
CA GLU A 25 4.39 -5.50 3.69
C GLU A 25 3.10 -5.93 3.01
N ARG A 26 2.38 -6.81 3.68
CA ARG A 26 1.04 -7.23 3.27
C ARG A 26 0.02 -6.68 4.24
N LYS A 27 -1.13 -6.22 3.71
CA LYS A 27 -2.28 -5.80 4.51
C LYS A 27 -3.52 -6.44 3.93
N GLY A 28 -4.14 -7.32 4.69
CA GLY A 28 -5.34 -8.03 4.26
C GLY A 28 -6.61 -7.35 4.73
N LEU A 29 -7.75 -7.82 4.20
CA LEU A 29 -9.08 -7.33 4.55
C LEU A 29 -9.60 -7.92 5.86
N GLY A 30 -9.08 -9.06 6.28
CA GLY A 30 -9.52 -9.74 7.49
C GLY A 30 -9.00 -9.12 8.77
N GLU A 31 -8.03 -8.24 8.68
CA GLU A 31 -7.56 -7.51 9.84
C GLU A 31 -8.48 -6.33 10.09
N LYS A 32 -8.80 -6.12 11.35
CA LYS A 32 -9.75 -5.12 11.81
C LYS A 32 -9.64 -3.81 11.03
N ASP A 33 -10.64 -3.55 10.23
CA ASP A 33 -10.95 -2.23 9.67
C ASP A 33 -9.74 -1.33 9.49
N ILE A 34 -8.82 -1.71 8.59
CA ILE A 34 -7.71 -0.83 8.28
C ILE A 34 -8.28 0.42 7.63
N LYS A 35 -8.27 1.50 8.39
CA LYS A 35 -8.74 2.78 7.88
C LYS A 35 -7.71 3.35 6.90
N PRO A 36 -8.16 4.12 5.92
CA PRO A 36 -7.22 4.79 5.00
C PRO A 36 -6.15 5.60 5.73
N SER A 37 -6.51 6.28 6.83
CA SER A 37 -5.54 7.04 7.61
C SER A 37 -4.46 6.15 8.24
N LYS A 38 -4.82 4.95 8.67
CA LYS A 38 -3.85 4.00 9.23
C LYS A 38 -2.91 3.48 8.17
N LEU A 39 -3.44 3.19 6.99
CA LEU A 39 -2.62 2.75 5.87
C LEU A 39 -1.64 3.86 5.48
N ALA A 40 -2.10 5.11 5.48
CA ALA A 40 -1.24 6.26 5.21
C ALA A 40 -0.10 6.39 6.23
N GLU A 41 -0.38 6.16 7.52
CA GLU A 41 0.67 6.16 8.54
C GLU A 41 1.77 5.15 8.23
N GLU A 42 1.39 3.95 7.80
CA GLU A 42 2.37 2.93 7.47
C GLU A 42 3.21 3.32 6.26
N LEU A 43 2.59 3.91 5.25
CA LEU A 43 3.31 4.38 4.08
C LEU A 43 4.31 5.49 4.44
N ILE A 44 3.92 6.40 5.34
CA ILE A 44 4.83 7.45 5.82
C ILE A 44 6.00 6.83 6.59
N GLY A 45 5.73 5.81 7.40
CA GLY A 45 6.79 5.09 8.09
C GLY A 45 7.79 4.49 7.11
N MET A 46 7.30 3.94 6.00
CA MET A 46 8.17 3.39 4.95
C MET A 46 8.98 4.48 4.25
N LEU A 47 8.39 5.65 4.01
CA LEU A 47 9.11 6.79 3.43
C LEU A 47 10.30 7.21 4.30
N ASN A 48 10.10 7.20 5.61
CA ASN A 48 11.13 7.62 6.58
C ASN A 48 12.13 6.50 6.90
N ALA A 49 11.86 5.30 6.44
CA ALA A 49 12.77 4.16 6.59
C ALA A 49 13.44 3.86 5.25
N ASP A 50 13.20 2.70 4.68
CA ASP A 50 13.89 2.25 3.48
C ASP A 50 13.03 2.25 2.21
N GLY A 51 11.80 2.73 2.32
CA GLY A 51 10.87 2.63 1.21
C GLY A 51 10.36 1.20 1.04
N GLY A 52 9.92 0.85 -0.16
CA GLY A 52 9.49 -0.49 -0.50
C GLY A 52 8.10 -0.54 -1.09
N MET A 53 7.40 -1.65 -0.87
CA MET A 53 6.06 -1.86 -1.41
C MET A 53 5.12 -2.36 -0.33
N LEU A 54 3.91 -1.81 -0.30
CA LEU A 54 2.83 -2.30 0.55
C LEU A 54 1.74 -2.87 -0.35
N ALA A 55 1.41 -4.14 -0.15
CA ALA A 55 0.35 -4.81 -0.91
C ALA A 55 -0.92 -4.86 -0.07
N PHE A 56 -1.92 -4.07 -0.46
CA PHE A 56 -3.22 -4.04 0.20
C PHE A 56 -4.18 -4.98 -0.52
N GLY A 57 -4.79 -5.86 0.23
CA GLY A 57 -5.63 -6.94 -0.30
C GLY A 57 -4.91 -8.28 -0.34
N VAL A 58 -3.84 -8.43 0.43
CA VAL A 58 -3.10 -9.68 0.57
C VAL A 58 -2.91 -9.97 2.06
N SER A 59 -3.34 -11.13 2.51
CA SER A 59 -3.22 -11.51 3.92
C SER A 59 -1.78 -11.84 4.30
N ASP A 60 -1.52 -11.97 5.60
CA ASP A 60 -0.18 -12.30 6.10
C ASP A 60 0.35 -13.63 5.56
N ASP A 61 -0.53 -14.57 5.29
CA ASP A 61 -0.14 -15.86 4.69
C ASP A 61 -0.04 -15.80 3.16
N GLY A 62 -0.17 -14.62 2.56
CA GLY A 62 -0.03 -14.46 1.13
C GLY A 62 -1.29 -14.74 0.33
N GLU A 63 -2.43 -14.90 0.98
CA GLU A 63 -3.70 -15.12 0.28
C GLU A 63 -4.20 -13.81 -0.32
N VAL A 64 -4.50 -13.81 -1.61
CA VAL A 64 -5.06 -12.64 -2.29
C VAL A 64 -6.53 -12.50 -1.92
N GLN A 65 -6.91 -11.31 -1.47
CA GLN A 65 -8.27 -10.97 -1.07
C GLN A 65 -8.74 -9.82 -1.96
N ASP A 66 -9.80 -10.06 -2.70
CA ASP A 66 -10.27 -9.13 -3.72
C ASP A 66 -10.78 -7.82 -3.12
N LEU A 67 -10.10 -6.71 -3.40
CA LEU A 67 -10.53 -5.39 -2.91
C LEU A 67 -11.88 -4.95 -3.48
N LYS A 68 -12.35 -5.58 -4.57
CA LYS A 68 -13.68 -5.31 -5.10
C LYS A 68 -14.79 -5.70 -4.13
N THR A 69 -14.49 -6.50 -3.11
CA THR A 69 -15.46 -6.86 -2.08
C THR A 69 -15.70 -5.74 -1.08
N LEU A 70 -14.84 -4.72 -1.04
CA LEU A 70 -15.08 -3.56 -0.19
C LEU A 70 -16.25 -2.75 -0.70
N SER A 71 -17.06 -2.23 0.21
CA SER A 71 -18.21 -1.41 -0.14
C SER A 71 -17.78 -0.08 -0.79
N ASN A 72 -16.62 0.45 -0.42
CA ASN A 72 -16.09 1.67 -1.01
C ASN A 72 -14.57 1.63 -1.01
N ILE A 73 -14.00 1.47 -2.19
CA ILE A 73 -12.56 1.40 -2.39
C ILE A 73 -11.91 2.78 -2.56
N ASP A 74 -12.68 3.79 -2.90
CA ASP A 74 -12.15 5.11 -3.27
C ASP A 74 -11.29 5.77 -2.19
N PRO A 75 -11.62 5.72 -0.90
CA PRO A 75 -10.75 6.31 0.12
C PRO A 75 -9.33 5.73 0.11
N TYR A 76 -9.19 4.46 -0.22
CA TYR A 76 -7.87 3.81 -0.31
C TYR A 76 -7.12 4.24 -1.57
N ARG A 77 -7.85 4.48 -2.65
CA ARG A 77 -7.27 4.99 -3.90
C ARG A 77 -6.77 6.42 -3.72
N ARG A 78 -7.45 7.20 -2.89
CA ARG A 78 -7.19 8.62 -2.71
C ARG A 78 -6.32 8.94 -1.50
N LEU A 79 -5.96 7.95 -0.67
CA LEU A 79 -5.30 8.22 0.59
C LEU A 79 -3.98 9.00 0.44
N ILE A 80 -3.27 8.81 -0.66
CA ILE A 80 -2.02 9.52 -0.92
C ILE A 80 -2.27 11.02 -1.01
N PHE A 81 -3.37 11.42 -1.62
CA PHE A 81 -3.73 12.82 -1.76
C PHE A 81 -4.35 13.39 -0.49
N ASP A 82 -5.11 12.57 0.24
CA ASP A 82 -5.90 13.04 1.37
C ASP A 82 -5.09 13.13 2.66
N PHE A 83 -4.10 12.26 2.86
CA PHE A 83 -3.41 12.13 4.14
C PHE A 83 -1.90 12.35 4.09
N ILE A 84 -1.30 12.40 2.91
CA ILE A 84 0.15 12.44 2.79
C ILE A 84 0.57 13.72 2.08
N HIS A 85 1.67 14.31 2.56
CA HIS A 85 2.19 15.56 1.99
C HIS A 85 2.49 15.38 0.50
N PRO A 86 2.17 16.39 -0.35
CA PRO A 86 2.29 16.24 -1.81
C PRO A 86 3.70 16.02 -2.33
N SER A 87 4.73 16.29 -1.54
CA SER A 87 6.11 16.06 -1.98
C SER A 87 6.56 14.61 -1.83
N CYS A 88 5.76 13.74 -1.24
CA CYS A 88 6.15 12.35 -1.06
C CYS A 88 6.13 11.58 -2.39
N LYS A 89 6.97 10.56 -2.46
CA LYS A 89 7.07 9.71 -3.66
C LYS A 89 6.41 8.37 -3.39
N ILE A 90 5.11 8.34 -3.50
CA ILE A 90 4.31 7.13 -3.38
C ILE A 90 3.45 7.02 -4.63
N GLU A 91 3.52 5.87 -5.29
CA GLU A 91 2.70 5.58 -6.45
C GLU A 91 1.78 4.41 -6.16
N LEU A 92 0.54 4.52 -6.59
CA LEU A 92 -0.42 3.43 -6.48
C LEU A 92 -0.52 2.70 -7.81
N GLU A 93 -0.32 1.40 -7.75
CA GLU A 93 -0.60 0.51 -8.86
C GLU A 93 -1.82 -0.33 -8.51
N GLU A 94 -2.86 -0.28 -9.34
CA GLU A 94 -4.01 -1.15 -9.20
C GLU A 94 -3.75 -2.39 -10.04
N ALA A 95 -3.57 -3.53 -9.38
CA ALA A 95 -3.20 -4.77 -10.05
C ALA A 95 -4.36 -5.76 -10.00
N GLU A 96 -4.54 -6.51 -11.07
CA GLU A 96 -5.49 -7.62 -11.10
C GLU A 96 -4.73 -8.94 -11.11
N ILE A 97 -5.10 -9.82 -10.19
CA ILE A 97 -4.48 -11.14 -10.04
C ILE A 97 -5.61 -12.16 -10.07
N ASN A 98 -5.68 -12.92 -11.17
CA ASN A 98 -6.77 -13.89 -11.37
C ASN A 98 -8.15 -13.26 -11.20
N GLY A 99 -8.32 -12.05 -11.73
CA GLY A 99 -9.59 -11.32 -11.64
C GLY A 99 -9.84 -10.62 -10.32
N MET A 100 -8.93 -10.74 -9.36
CA MET A 100 -9.04 -10.09 -8.05
C MET A 100 -8.20 -8.82 -8.01
N LEU A 101 -8.76 -7.77 -7.41
CA LEU A 101 -8.08 -6.47 -7.33
C LEU A 101 -7.24 -6.37 -6.07
N VAL A 102 -5.99 -5.95 -6.24
CA VAL A 102 -5.11 -5.57 -5.11
C VAL A 102 -4.50 -4.21 -5.42
N PHE A 103 -4.16 -3.47 -4.37
CA PHE A 103 -3.46 -2.19 -4.50
C PHE A 103 -2.02 -2.37 -4.07
N LEU A 104 -1.09 -1.97 -4.93
CA LEU A 104 0.33 -1.99 -4.63
C LEU A 104 0.79 -0.54 -4.49
N TYR A 105 1.13 -0.15 -3.26
CA TYR A 105 1.67 1.17 -3.00
C TYR A 105 3.19 1.07 -3.06
N HIS A 106 3.79 1.74 -4.04
CA HIS A 106 5.24 1.77 -4.23
C HIS A 106 5.79 3.02 -3.55
N VAL A 107 6.64 2.82 -2.57
CA VAL A 107 7.18 3.90 -1.74
C VAL A 107 8.65 4.06 -2.04
N GLU A 108 9.04 5.24 -2.50
CA GLU A 108 10.44 5.57 -2.74
C GLU A 108 10.98 6.28 -1.52
N GLN A 109 12.08 5.77 -0.96
CA GLN A 109 12.72 6.36 0.19
C GLN A 109 13.24 7.77 -0.11
N ASP A 110 13.08 8.67 0.86
CA ASP A 110 13.63 10.01 0.76
C ASP A 110 14.34 10.35 2.08
N HIS A 111 15.66 10.34 2.05
CA HIS A 111 16.50 10.60 3.23
C HIS A 111 16.55 12.05 3.66
N GLU A 112 16.14 12.95 2.81
CA GLU A 112 16.33 14.39 3.05
C GLU A 112 15.15 15.04 3.74
N ARG A 113 14.04 14.30 3.94
CA ARG A 113 12.81 14.87 4.44
C ARG A 113 12.16 14.01 5.50
N LEU A 114 11.51 14.67 6.45
CA LEU A 114 10.55 14.04 7.34
C LEU A 114 9.16 14.37 6.81
N PHE A 115 8.31 13.37 6.73
CA PHE A 115 6.96 13.52 6.18
C PHE A 115 5.94 13.54 7.30
N CYS A 116 4.96 14.41 7.15
CA CYS A 116 3.88 14.56 8.11
C CYS A 116 2.57 14.08 7.52
N ARG A 117 1.70 13.60 8.37
CA ARG A 117 0.31 13.38 7.97
C ARG A 117 -0.34 14.74 7.75
N LYS A 118 -1.09 14.82 6.65
CA LYS A 118 -1.72 16.06 6.22
C LYS A 118 -2.80 16.54 7.19
N ASP A 119 -3.51 15.59 7.81
CA ASP A 119 -4.66 15.90 8.65
C ASP A 119 -4.27 16.34 10.07
N ASN A 120 -3.10 15.95 10.57
CA ASN A 120 -2.68 16.32 11.93
C ASN A 120 -1.24 16.80 12.01
N GLU A 121 -0.55 16.87 10.90
CA GLU A 121 0.84 17.33 10.79
C GLU A 121 1.81 16.62 11.72
N GLN A 122 1.48 15.44 12.18
CA GLN A 122 2.36 14.66 13.03
C GLN A 122 3.46 14.01 12.20
N VAL A 123 4.71 14.16 12.65
CA VAL A 123 5.85 13.56 11.97
C VAL A 123 5.99 12.10 12.37
N TYR A 124 6.15 11.23 11.38
CA TYR A 124 6.39 9.80 11.59
C TYR A 124 7.81 9.46 11.17
N LEU A 125 8.56 8.93 12.10
CA LEU A 125 9.96 8.55 11.88
C LEU A 125 10.11 7.04 11.78
#